data_dd62e605b1ea7c247448147e452ef365
#
_entry.id   dd62e605b1ea7c247448147e452ef365
#
_cell.length_a   1.000
_cell.length_b   1.000
_cell.length_c   1.000
_cell.angle_alpha   90.00
_cell.angle_beta   90.00
_cell.angle_gamma   90.00
#
_symmetry.space_group_name_H-M   'P 1'
#
loop_
_entity.id
_entity.type
_entity.pdbx_description
1 polymer ?
#
loop_
_entity_poly.entity_id
_entity_poly.type
_entity_poly.pdbx_seq_one_letter_code
_entity_poly.pdbx_strand_id
1 'polypeptide(L)'
;MTMELLCFSYACSSQNPEMVEKLKHSNKILLPESLLFELTKDNHDSLENKLYFKVSHTETEYGEVCGVHEFSAPPGVVHVPYHIMNSCSIGEGTNVKIELVAPPKGDFVKLRLHNSKEFSKLSDPKAVLEKIMSQDYPVVTQGQTIALHYPELDKVFMIDIVETQPTEIIEILNADINVDFDIALDYDEAENTEPVESNESKSQTRDVSSSIANYKLTYDMERFPGKGNRLGSN
;
A
#
# COMPACT_ATOMS: atom_id res chain seq x y z
N MET A 1 21.90 8.73 -3.59
CA MET A 1 21.68 9.91 -4.45
C MET A 1 20.55 10.74 -3.86
N THR A 2 20.76 12.03 -3.70
CA THR A 2 19.78 12.95 -3.11
C THR A 2 19.74 14.23 -3.94
N MET A 3 18.56 14.79 -4.18
CA MET A 3 18.38 16.05 -4.91
C MET A 3 17.18 16.82 -4.40
N GLU A 4 17.09 18.09 -4.76
CA GLU A 4 15.93 18.93 -4.45
C GLU A 4 15.18 19.26 -5.75
N LEU A 5 13.85 19.13 -5.70
CA LEU A 5 12.96 19.42 -6.82
C LEU A 5 11.75 20.23 -6.33
N LEU A 6 11.14 20.99 -7.23
CA LEU A 6 9.85 21.63 -6.97
C LEU A 6 8.72 20.59 -7.08
N CYS A 7 7.93 20.47 -6.04
CA CYS A 7 6.83 19.50 -5.97
C CYS A 7 5.52 20.13 -6.44
N PHE A 8 4.84 19.43 -7.34
CA PHE A 8 3.50 19.77 -7.80
C PHE A 8 2.63 18.52 -7.82
N SER A 9 1.32 18.71 -7.68
CA SER A 9 0.38 17.62 -7.85
C SER A 9 0.24 17.23 -9.34
N TYR A 10 -0.41 16.10 -9.60
CA TYR A 10 -0.72 15.66 -10.96
C TYR A 10 -1.63 16.63 -11.73
N ALA A 11 -2.42 17.45 -11.03
CA ALA A 11 -3.25 18.47 -11.67
C ALA A 11 -2.42 19.50 -12.44
N CYS A 12 -1.16 19.69 -12.07
CA CYS A 12 -0.21 20.57 -12.76
C CYS A 12 0.64 19.86 -13.82
N SER A 13 0.43 18.56 -14.02
CA SER A 13 1.19 17.77 -15.01
C SER A 13 0.62 17.95 -16.43
N SER A 14 1.41 17.60 -17.42
CA SER A 14 0.97 17.52 -18.83
C SER A 14 0.31 16.19 -19.19
N GLN A 15 0.06 15.34 -18.22
CA GLN A 15 -0.58 14.04 -18.41
C GLN A 15 -2.05 14.20 -18.83
N ASN A 16 -2.57 13.22 -19.57
CA ASN A 16 -3.97 13.23 -19.93
C ASN A 16 -4.86 13.02 -18.68
N PRO A 17 -6.11 13.50 -18.67
CA PRO A 17 -7.00 13.41 -17.51
C PRO A 17 -7.24 11.97 -17.02
N GLU A 18 -7.30 11.00 -17.92
CA GLU A 18 -7.50 9.59 -17.58
C GLU A 18 -6.31 9.03 -16.78
N MET A 19 -5.07 9.39 -17.17
CA MET A 19 -3.87 9.00 -16.44
C MET A 19 -3.81 9.68 -15.08
N VAL A 20 -4.13 10.96 -14.99
CA VAL A 20 -4.22 11.70 -13.72
C VAL A 20 -5.20 11.02 -12.77
N GLU A 21 -6.39 10.65 -13.28
CA GLU A 21 -7.41 9.97 -12.49
C GLU A 21 -6.91 8.62 -11.95
N LYS A 22 -6.21 7.85 -12.78
CA LYS A 22 -5.62 6.56 -12.38
C LYS A 22 -4.52 6.72 -11.33
N LEU A 23 -3.64 7.72 -11.47
CA LEU A 23 -2.48 7.90 -10.61
C LEU A 23 -2.80 8.59 -9.28
N LYS A 24 -3.90 9.33 -9.18
CA LYS A 24 -4.26 10.09 -7.97
C LYS A 24 -4.42 9.22 -6.71
N HIS A 25 -4.73 7.93 -6.89
CA HIS A 25 -4.89 6.94 -5.82
C HIS A 25 -3.71 5.96 -5.74
N SER A 26 -2.53 6.33 -6.23
CA SER A 26 -1.32 5.52 -6.18
C SER A 26 -0.22 6.21 -5.38
N ASN A 27 0.86 5.51 -5.06
CA ASN A 27 2.08 6.13 -4.56
C ASN A 27 3.18 6.23 -5.63
N LYS A 28 2.80 6.40 -6.89
CA LYS A 28 3.74 6.58 -8.00
C LYS A 28 3.98 8.06 -8.26
N ILE A 29 5.16 8.41 -8.69
CA ILE A 29 5.55 9.80 -8.99
C ILE A 29 6.07 9.94 -10.41
N LEU A 30 6.00 11.17 -10.95
CA LEU A 30 6.64 11.53 -12.21
C LEU A 30 7.90 12.32 -11.91
N LEU A 31 9.02 11.89 -12.47
CA LEU A 31 10.33 12.49 -12.30
C LEU A 31 10.82 13.13 -13.61
N PRO A 32 11.76 14.07 -13.55
CA PRO A 32 12.33 14.66 -14.76
C PRO A 32 13.27 13.67 -15.48
N GLU A 33 13.28 13.71 -16.81
CA GLU A 33 14.13 12.87 -17.65
C GLU A 33 15.63 13.08 -17.34
N SER A 34 16.03 14.28 -16.92
CA SER A 34 17.39 14.58 -16.50
C SER A 34 17.89 13.67 -15.38
N LEU A 35 17.00 13.29 -14.46
CA LEU A 35 17.32 12.38 -13.37
C LEU A 35 17.61 10.95 -13.87
N LEU A 36 16.81 10.47 -14.83
CA LEU A 36 17.07 9.17 -15.46
C LEU A 36 18.47 9.14 -16.07
N PHE A 37 18.86 10.21 -16.76
CA PHE A 37 20.18 10.32 -17.35
C PHE A 37 21.31 10.30 -16.31
N GLU A 38 21.12 10.93 -15.15
CA GLU A 38 22.08 10.89 -14.05
C GLU A 38 22.22 9.49 -13.45
N LEU A 39 21.08 8.80 -13.23
CA LEU A 39 21.05 7.43 -12.70
C LEU A 39 21.77 6.42 -13.63
N THR A 40 21.66 6.62 -14.93
CA THR A 40 22.27 5.73 -15.94
C THR A 40 23.77 5.95 -16.14
N LYS A 41 24.29 7.13 -15.80
CA LYS A 41 25.74 7.43 -15.92
C LYS A 41 26.58 6.58 -14.99
N ASP A 42 26.10 6.34 -13.79
CA ASP A 42 26.89 5.70 -12.72
C ASP A 42 26.72 4.17 -12.68
N ASN A 43 25.62 3.63 -13.23
CA ASN A 43 25.33 2.19 -13.19
C ASN A 43 24.42 1.74 -14.34
N HIS A 44 24.98 1.09 -15.34
CA HIS A 44 24.19 0.45 -16.42
C HIS A 44 23.27 -0.68 -15.92
N ASP A 45 23.60 -1.34 -14.81
CA ASP A 45 22.80 -2.44 -14.22
C ASP A 45 21.64 -1.94 -13.36
N SER A 46 21.58 -0.64 -13.03
CA SER A 46 20.55 -0.10 -12.12
C SER A 46 19.16 0.02 -12.74
N LEU A 47 19.03 -0.05 -14.07
CA LEU A 47 17.75 0.06 -14.77
C LEU A 47 16.92 -1.24 -14.74
N GLU A 48 17.53 -2.37 -14.44
CA GLU A 48 16.80 -3.62 -14.20
C GLU A 48 16.13 -3.63 -12.81
N ASN A 49 16.59 -2.80 -11.89
CA ASN A 49 16.01 -2.65 -10.58
C ASN A 49 14.92 -1.57 -10.59
N LYS A 50 13.84 -1.84 -9.92
CA LYS A 50 12.78 -0.86 -9.69
C LYS A 50 13.34 0.30 -8.90
N LEU A 51 12.94 1.51 -9.28
CA LEU A 51 13.41 2.74 -8.65
C LEU A 51 12.37 3.23 -7.64
N TYR A 52 12.81 3.39 -6.39
CA TYR A 52 12.01 3.95 -5.31
C TYR A 52 12.67 5.19 -4.76
N PHE A 53 11.87 6.20 -4.50
CA PHE A 53 12.36 7.46 -3.97
C PHE A 53 11.57 7.88 -2.75
N LYS A 54 12.28 8.27 -1.70
CA LYS A 54 11.68 8.99 -0.58
C LYS A 54 11.47 10.43 -1.00
N VAL A 55 10.23 10.89 -0.93
CA VAL A 55 9.83 12.29 -1.12
C VAL A 55 9.60 12.88 0.25
N SER A 56 10.38 13.86 0.66
CA SER A 56 10.30 14.47 1.98
C SER A 56 10.32 15.99 1.92
N HIS A 57 9.67 16.61 2.89
CA HIS A 57 9.75 18.05 3.09
C HIS A 57 11.17 18.42 3.54
N THR A 58 11.75 19.48 2.98
CA THR A 58 13.14 19.86 3.24
C THR A 58 13.40 20.24 4.70
N GLU A 59 12.39 20.78 5.41
CA GLU A 59 12.54 21.24 6.79
C GLU A 59 12.24 20.16 7.84
N THR A 60 11.25 19.28 7.57
CA THR A 60 10.78 18.31 8.57
C THR A 60 11.40 16.94 8.42
N GLU A 61 12.04 16.65 7.27
CA GLU A 61 12.55 15.33 6.87
C GLU A 61 11.49 14.21 6.87
N TYR A 62 10.24 14.53 7.25
CA TYR A 62 9.13 13.61 7.14
C TYR A 62 8.78 13.41 5.66
N GLY A 63 8.56 12.17 5.26
CA GLY A 63 8.29 11.88 3.87
C GLY A 63 7.84 10.45 3.65
N GLU A 64 7.30 10.20 2.46
CA GLU A 64 6.84 8.89 2.03
C GLU A 64 7.71 8.33 0.91
N VAL A 65 7.79 6.99 0.84
CA VAL A 65 8.49 6.31 -0.24
C VAL A 65 7.53 6.00 -1.37
N CYS A 66 7.94 6.39 -2.57
CA CYS A 66 7.15 6.32 -3.79
C CYS A 66 7.86 5.49 -4.86
N GLY A 67 7.08 4.79 -5.67
CA GLY A 67 7.56 4.19 -6.91
C GLY A 67 7.59 5.21 -8.04
N VAL A 68 8.40 4.99 -9.06
CA VAL A 68 8.38 5.82 -10.27
C VAL A 68 7.36 5.29 -11.25
N HIS A 69 6.49 6.17 -11.74
CA HIS A 69 5.61 5.84 -12.86
C HIS A 69 6.35 6.03 -14.19
N GLU A 70 6.87 7.23 -14.41
CA GLU A 70 7.67 7.54 -15.60
C GLU A 70 8.56 8.79 -15.38
N PHE A 71 9.48 9.01 -16.31
CA PHE A 71 10.37 10.17 -16.32
C PHE A 71 9.89 11.17 -17.39
N SER A 72 8.80 11.89 -17.08
CA SER A 72 8.14 12.83 -18.01
C SER A 72 7.87 14.21 -17.40
N ALA A 73 8.29 14.43 -16.14
CA ALA A 73 8.17 15.73 -15.52
C ALA A 73 9.15 16.76 -16.13
N PRO A 74 8.82 18.06 -16.09
CA PRO A 74 9.73 19.12 -16.50
C PRO A 74 11.03 19.11 -15.69
N PRO A 75 12.15 19.64 -16.23
CA PRO A 75 13.40 19.76 -15.48
C PRO A 75 13.21 20.52 -14.16
N GLY A 76 13.74 19.96 -13.07
CA GLY A 76 13.64 20.54 -11.73
C GLY A 76 12.29 20.35 -11.03
N VAL A 77 11.36 19.57 -11.62
CA VAL A 77 10.02 19.35 -11.09
C VAL A 77 9.79 17.86 -10.80
N VAL A 78 9.02 17.58 -9.76
CA VAL A 78 8.44 16.27 -9.49
C VAL A 78 6.91 16.42 -9.37
N HIS A 79 6.15 15.50 -9.98
CA HIS A 79 4.72 15.41 -9.74
C HIS A 79 4.41 14.25 -8.81
N VAL A 80 3.66 14.56 -7.75
CA VAL A 80 3.34 13.65 -6.64
C VAL A 80 1.82 13.58 -6.46
N PRO A 81 1.24 12.41 -6.11
CA PRO A 81 -0.17 12.34 -5.76
C PRO A 81 -0.51 13.30 -4.62
N TYR A 82 -1.64 14.00 -4.74
CA TYR A 82 -2.04 15.03 -3.78
C TYR A 82 -2.16 14.51 -2.33
N HIS A 83 -2.61 13.25 -2.15
CA HIS A 83 -2.72 12.67 -0.81
C HIS A 83 -1.35 12.51 -0.12
N ILE A 84 -0.28 12.19 -0.87
CA ILE A 84 1.10 12.13 -0.36
C ILE A 84 1.60 13.52 -0.03
N MET A 85 1.34 14.51 -0.89
CA MET A 85 1.68 15.89 -0.59
C MET A 85 1.03 16.36 0.70
N ASN A 86 -0.26 16.03 0.89
CA ASN A 86 -1.01 16.39 2.08
C ASN A 86 -0.48 15.68 3.35
N SER A 87 -0.18 14.38 3.29
CA SER A 87 0.37 13.64 4.45
C SER A 87 1.75 14.15 4.84
N CYS A 88 2.57 14.57 3.88
CA CYS A 88 3.90 15.14 4.13
C CYS A 88 3.89 16.65 4.37
N SER A 89 2.71 17.29 4.41
CA SER A 89 2.56 18.76 4.57
C SER A 89 3.29 19.56 3.48
N ILE A 90 3.31 19.04 2.25
CA ILE A 90 3.95 19.64 1.08
C ILE A 90 2.90 20.43 0.30
N GLY A 91 3.14 21.71 0.07
CA GLY A 91 2.32 22.56 -0.80
C GLY A 91 2.76 22.53 -2.26
N GLU A 92 1.91 23.05 -3.16
CA GLU A 92 2.28 23.23 -4.58
C GLU A 92 3.46 24.20 -4.71
N GLY A 93 4.47 23.79 -5.49
CA GLY A 93 5.68 24.60 -5.69
C GLY A 93 6.68 24.61 -4.52
N THR A 94 6.47 23.78 -3.50
CA THR A 94 7.43 23.61 -2.40
C THR A 94 8.65 22.82 -2.85
N ASN A 95 9.84 23.21 -2.39
CA ASN A 95 11.04 22.39 -2.57
C ASN A 95 10.96 21.15 -1.69
N VAL A 96 11.16 20.00 -2.31
CA VAL A 96 11.20 18.69 -1.64
C VAL A 96 12.54 18.02 -1.89
N LYS A 97 12.96 17.26 -0.91
CA LYS A 97 14.12 16.37 -1.01
C LYS A 97 13.67 15.04 -1.60
N ILE A 98 14.32 14.63 -2.68
CA ILE A 98 14.12 13.34 -3.32
C ILE A 98 15.36 12.49 -3.09
N GLU A 99 15.19 11.32 -2.48
CA GLU A 99 16.29 10.43 -2.10
C GLU A 99 16.03 9.03 -2.65
N LEU A 100 16.99 8.50 -3.44
CA LEU A 100 16.93 7.12 -3.93
C LEU A 100 17.07 6.16 -2.77
N VAL A 101 16.13 5.22 -2.64
CA VAL A 101 16.09 4.20 -1.60
C VAL A 101 15.92 2.80 -2.22
N ALA A 102 16.36 1.78 -1.49
CA ALA A 102 16.25 0.39 -1.90
C ALA A 102 15.60 -0.43 -0.77
N PRO A 103 14.25 -0.36 -0.63
CA PRO A 103 13.57 -1.14 0.39
C PRO A 103 13.72 -2.64 0.12
N PRO A 104 13.83 -3.48 1.16
CA PRO A 104 13.83 -4.92 0.98
C PRO A 104 12.46 -5.41 0.52
N LYS A 105 12.43 -6.60 -0.10
CA LYS A 105 11.16 -7.28 -0.36
C LYS A 105 10.47 -7.61 0.94
N GLY A 106 9.17 -7.35 0.99
CA GLY A 106 8.32 -7.70 2.12
C GLY A 106 8.03 -9.20 2.16
N ASP A 107 7.84 -9.71 3.35
CA ASP A 107 7.37 -11.07 3.63
C ASP A 107 6.09 -11.08 4.47
N PHE A 108 5.77 -9.95 5.14
CA PHE A 108 4.57 -9.78 5.93
C PHE A 108 4.05 -8.35 5.90
N VAL A 109 2.72 -8.21 5.86
CA VAL A 109 2.01 -6.94 6.05
C VAL A 109 0.74 -7.16 6.87
N LYS A 110 0.50 -6.31 7.86
CA LYS A 110 -0.77 -6.26 8.60
C LYS A 110 -1.54 -5.03 8.18
N LEU A 111 -2.79 -5.23 7.79
CA LEU A 111 -3.68 -4.22 7.24
C LEU A 111 -4.85 -3.96 8.18
N ARG A 112 -5.33 -2.71 8.27
CA ARG A 112 -6.56 -2.36 8.98
C ARG A 112 -7.50 -1.59 8.06
N LEU A 113 -8.66 -2.18 7.80
CA LEU A 113 -9.71 -1.59 6.99
C LEU A 113 -10.42 -0.47 7.76
N HIS A 114 -10.71 0.65 7.10
CA HIS A 114 -11.57 1.69 7.68
C HIS A 114 -13.05 1.33 7.59
N ASN A 115 -13.45 0.63 6.52
CA ASN A 115 -14.83 0.20 6.29
C ASN A 115 -14.87 -1.28 5.86
N SER A 116 -14.88 -2.18 6.83
CA SER A 116 -14.90 -3.62 6.60
C SER A 116 -16.24 -4.10 6.04
N LYS A 117 -17.35 -3.49 6.46
CA LYS A 117 -18.71 -3.84 6.02
C LYS A 117 -18.89 -3.63 4.51
N GLU A 118 -18.32 -2.57 3.96
CA GLU A 118 -18.37 -2.31 2.52
C GLU A 118 -17.36 -3.16 1.74
N PHE A 119 -16.17 -3.35 2.29
CA PHE A 119 -15.12 -4.15 1.67
C PHE A 119 -15.50 -5.63 1.54
N SER A 120 -16.18 -6.20 2.55
CA SER A 120 -16.66 -7.59 2.54
C SER A 120 -17.78 -7.87 1.53
N LYS A 121 -18.42 -6.84 0.96
CA LYS A 121 -19.41 -6.99 -0.11
C LYS A 121 -18.80 -7.25 -1.49
N LEU A 122 -17.48 -7.10 -1.63
CA LEU A 122 -16.77 -7.43 -2.85
C LEU A 122 -16.83 -8.96 -3.07
N SER A 123 -16.94 -9.38 -4.33
CA SER A 123 -17.04 -10.80 -4.69
C SER A 123 -15.77 -11.58 -4.34
N ASP A 124 -14.60 -10.95 -4.45
CA ASP A 124 -13.30 -11.50 -4.05
C ASP A 124 -12.43 -10.37 -3.47
N PRO A 125 -12.61 -10.03 -2.18
CA PRO A 125 -11.86 -8.94 -1.54
C PRO A 125 -10.35 -9.14 -1.58
N LYS A 126 -9.88 -10.40 -1.48
CA LYS A 126 -8.46 -10.73 -1.49
C LYS A 126 -7.83 -10.45 -2.85
N ALA A 127 -8.43 -10.96 -3.94
CA ALA A 127 -7.92 -10.73 -5.28
C ALA A 127 -7.95 -9.25 -5.67
N VAL A 128 -8.99 -8.52 -5.24
CA VAL A 128 -9.09 -7.06 -5.43
C VAL A 128 -7.93 -6.35 -4.71
N LEU A 129 -7.68 -6.70 -3.46
CA LEU A 129 -6.59 -6.12 -2.66
C LEU A 129 -5.22 -6.39 -3.31
N GLU A 130 -4.92 -7.64 -3.62
CA GLU A 130 -3.65 -8.04 -4.25
C GLU A 130 -3.43 -7.32 -5.58
N LYS A 131 -4.46 -7.25 -6.42
CA LYS A 131 -4.39 -6.59 -7.73
C LYS A 131 -4.11 -5.11 -7.59
N ILE A 132 -4.88 -4.38 -6.78
CA ILE A 132 -4.74 -2.93 -6.66
C ILE A 132 -3.43 -2.57 -5.95
N MET A 133 -3.09 -3.25 -4.85
CA MET A 133 -1.84 -2.98 -4.15
C MET A 133 -0.63 -3.21 -5.06
N SER A 134 -0.58 -4.31 -5.79
CA SER A 134 0.54 -4.58 -6.70
C SER A 134 0.62 -3.59 -7.86
N GLN A 135 -0.50 -3.04 -8.32
CA GLN A 135 -0.53 -2.09 -9.43
C GLN A 135 -0.20 -0.67 -9.00
N ASP A 136 -0.74 -0.21 -7.88
CA ASP A 136 -0.73 1.21 -7.52
C ASP A 136 0.22 1.54 -6.35
N TYR A 137 0.58 0.55 -5.53
CA TYR A 137 1.43 0.70 -4.36
C TYR A 137 2.62 -0.27 -4.37
N PRO A 138 3.60 -0.09 -5.26
CA PRO A 138 4.74 -1.00 -5.36
C PRO A 138 5.62 -1.06 -4.10
N VAL A 139 5.52 -0.09 -3.23
CA VAL A 139 6.20 0.02 -1.94
C VAL A 139 5.20 0.53 -0.91
N VAL A 140 5.28 0.04 0.33
CA VAL A 140 4.44 0.52 1.44
C VAL A 140 5.30 0.79 2.67
N THR A 141 4.80 1.72 3.50
CA THR A 141 5.45 2.13 4.74
C THR A 141 4.53 1.86 5.92
N GLN A 142 5.05 1.31 7.01
CA GLN A 142 4.30 1.13 8.25
C GLN A 142 3.78 2.49 8.76
N GLY A 143 2.52 2.52 9.18
CA GLY A 143 1.83 3.73 9.62
C GLY A 143 1.21 4.57 8.49
N GLN A 144 1.41 4.18 7.23
CA GLN A 144 0.80 4.84 6.07
C GLN A 144 -0.67 4.43 5.93
N THR A 145 -1.52 5.37 5.50
CA THR A 145 -2.88 5.07 5.02
C THR A 145 -2.90 5.11 3.51
N ILE A 146 -3.33 4.03 2.88
CA ILE A 146 -3.46 3.91 1.43
C ILE A 146 -4.93 4.00 0.99
N ALA A 147 -5.16 4.50 -0.22
CA ALA A 147 -6.48 4.65 -0.84
C ALA A 147 -6.61 3.69 -2.02
N LEU A 148 -7.32 2.57 -1.83
CA LEU A 148 -7.56 1.61 -2.90
C LEU A 148 -8.78 2.00 -3.71
N HIS A 149 -8.58 2.45 -4.93
CA HIS A 149 -9.68 2.75 -5.85
C HIS A 149 -10.13 1.47 -6.57
N TYR A 150 -11.40 1.11 -6.40
CA TYR A 150 -12.03 -0.01 -7.11
C TYR A 150 -12.95 0.51 -8.21
N PRO A 151 -12.49 0.50 -9.48
CA PRO A 151 -13.18 1.17 -10.59
C PRO A 151 -14.57 0.59 -10.89
N GLU A 152 -14.78 -0.71 -10.67
CA GLU A 152 -16.07 -1.37 -10.97
C GLU A 152 -17.25 -0.83 -10.15
N LEU A 153 -16.99 -0.33 -8.95
CA LEU A 153 -17.99 0.29 -8.08
C LEU A 153 -17.78 1.79 -7.90
N ASP A 154 -16.76 2.36 -8.52
CA ASP A 154 -16.30 3.75 -8.31
C ASP A 154 -16.15 4.09 -6.81
N LYS A 155 -15.53 3.15 -6.06
CA LYS A 155 -15.33 3.27 -4.61
C LYS A 155 -13.86 3.32 -4.26
N VAL A 156 -13.56 4.09 -3.21
CA VAL A 156 -12.25 4.17 -2.58
C VAL A 156 -12.32 3.55 -1.19
N PHE A 157 -11.46 2.57 -0.92
CA PHE A 157 -11.31 1.95 0.38
C PHE A 157 -10.02 2.46 1.02
N MET A 158 -10.16 3.02 2.23
CA MET A 158 -9.02 3.45 3.03
C MET A 158 -8.52 2.30 3.88
N ILE A 159 -7.20 2.04 3.83
CA ILE A 159 -6.55 0.94 4.54
C ILE A 159 -5.28 1.45 5.20
N ASP A 160 -5.13 1.20 6.50
CA ASP A 160 -3.90 1.48 7.21
C ASP A 160 -2.91 0.32 7.08
N ILE A 161 -1.66 0.62 6.87
CA ILE A 161 -0.54 -0.32 6.96
C ILE A 161 -0.09 -0.34 8.43
N VAL A 162 -0.54 -1.33 9.20
CA VAL A 162 -0.31 -1.39 10.65
C VAL A 162 1.09 -1.89 10.98
N GLU A 163 1.54 -2.92 10.26
CA GLU A 163 2.84 -3.56 10.48
C GLU A 163 3.41 -4.06 9.16
N THR A 164 4.72 -3.99 9.02
CA THR A 164 5.46 -4.51 7.86
C THR A 164 6.71 -5.26 8.31
N GLN A 165 7.09 -6.30 7.59
CA GLN A 165 8.34 -7.05 7.84
C GLN A 165 9.03 -7.30 6.50
N PRO A 166 10.39 -7.29 6.47
CA PRO A 166 11.34 -7.26 7.59
C PRO A 166 11.64 -5.85 8.16
N THR A 167 11.21 -4.79 7.50
CA THR A 167 11.47 -3.38 7.89
C THR A 167 10.21 -2.55 7.80
N GLU A 168 10.24 -1.31 8.33
CA GLU A 168 9.11 -0.36 8.25
C GLU A 168 8.72 0.00 6.81
N ILE A 169 9.65 -0.08 5.86
CA ILE A 169 9.42 0.19 4.44
C ILE A 169 9.75 -1.06 3.67
N ILE A 170 8.80 -1.58 2.91
CA ILE A 170 8.95 -2.82 2.14
C ILE A 170 8.48 -2.66 0.69
N GLU A 171 9.18 -3.33 -0.24
CA GLU A 171 8.72 -3.54 -1.60
C GLU A 171 7.68 -4.67 -1.61
N ILE A 172 6.50 -4.43 -2.18
CA ILE A 172 5.46 -5.45 -2.30
C ILE A 172 5.31 -6.01 -3.71
N LEU A 173 5.88 -5.36 -4.69
CA LEU A 173 5.78 -5.77 -6.09
C LEU A 173 6.65 -7.01 -6.38
N ASN A 174 6.03 -8.10 -6.87
CA ASN A 174 6.67 -9.41 -7.10
C ASN A 174 7.30 -10.00 -5.82
N ALA A 175 6.68 -9.76 -4.67
CA ALA A 175 7.01 -10.40 -3.40
C ALA A 175 5.90 -11.39 -3.02
N ASP A 176 6.27 -12.47 -2.35
CA ASP A 176 5.32 -13.43 -1.76
C ASP A 176 5.09 -12.99 -0.31
N ILE A 177 4.01 -12.24 -0.10
CA ILE A 177 3.74 -11.55 1.15
C ILE A 177 2.57 -12.22 1.88
N ASN A 178 2.80 -12.52 3.16
CA ASN A 178 1.74 -12.92 4.06
C ASN A 178 0.95 -11.68 4.50
N VAL A 179 -0.36 -11.71 4.28
CA VAL A 179 -1.25 -10.61 4.65
C VAL A 179 -2.09 -11.01 5.84
N ASP A 180 -2.08 -10.21 6.90
CA ASP A 180 -2.95 -10.32 8.06
C ASP A 180 -3.82 -9.07 8.21
N PHE A 181 -4.94 -9.20 8.93
CA PHE A 181 -5.85 -8.09 9.16
C PHE A 181 -6.00 -7.80 10.64
N ASP A 182 -5.86 -6.54 10.99
CA ASP A 182 -6.19 -6.02 12.31
C ASP A 182 -7.69 -5.71 12.40
N ILE A 183 -8.19 -5.47 13.61
CA ILE A 183 -9.58 -5.09 13.86
C ILE A 183 -9.89 -3.83 13.05
N ALA A 184 -10.95 -3.90 12.23
CA ALA A 184 -11.37 -2.77 11.39
C ALA A 184 -11.85 -1.58 12.23
N LEU A 185 -11.71 -0.36 11.70
CA LEU A 185 -12.14 0.86 12.42
C LEU A 185 -13.66 0.97 12.59
N ASP A 186 -14.44 0.32 11.73
CA ASP A 186 -15.90 0.26 11.78
C ASP A 186 -16.44 -0.94 12.56
N TYR A 187 -15.57 -1.63 13.32
CA TYR A 187 -15.98 -2.76 14.14
C TYR A 187 -16.66 -2.28 15.42
N ASP A 188 -17.94 -2.65 15.60
CA ASP A 188 -18.72 -2.39 16.80
C ASP A 188 -18.88 -3.69 17.60
N GLU A 189 -18.29 -3.75 18.80
CA GLU A 189 -18.43 -4.91 19.71
C GLU A 189 -19.89 -5.17 20.10
N ALA A 190 -20.74 -4.14 20.08
CA ALA A 190 -22.14 -4.24 20.48
C ALA A 190 -23.04 -4.95 19.46
N GLU A 191 -22.65 -4.99 18.17
CA GLU A 191 -23.45 -5.64 17.11
C GLU A 191 -23.23 -7.16 17.05
N ASN A 192 -22.18 -7.71 17.69
CA ASN A 192 -21.80 -9.13 17.61
C ASN A 192 -22.17 -9.95 18.87
N THR A 193 -22.93 -9.39 19.81
CA THR A 193 -23.55 -10.18 20.87
C THR A 193 -24.88 -10.74 20.39
N GLU A 194 -24.86 -11.81 19.57
CA GLU A 194 -26.04 -12.68 19.50
C GLU A 194 -26.29 -13.30 20.88
N PRO A 195 -27.55 -13.36 21.37
CA PRO A 195 -27.84 -13.96 22.65
C PRO A 195 -27.55 -15.45 22.57
N VAL A 196 -26.51 -15.89 23.24
CA VAL A 196 -26.27 -17.32 23.49
C VAL A 196 -27.40 -17.79 24.41
N GLU A 197 -28.33 -18.55 23.86
CA GLU A 197 -29.32 -19.29 24.67
C GLU A 197 -28.58 -20.11 25.71
N SER A 198 -28.88 -19.78 26.96
CA SER A 198 -28.39 -20.44 28.15
C SER A 198 -28.89 -21.88 28.21
N ASN A 199 -28.00 -22.85 28.00
CA ASN A 199 -28.17 -24.19 28.57
C ASN A 199 -27.17 -24.37 29.72
N GLU A 200 -27.71 -24.29 30.92
CA GLU A 200 -27.01 -24.62 32.16
C GLU A 200 -26.53 -26.06 32.18
N SER A 201 -25.24 -26.28 32.40
CA SER A 201 -24.76 -27.30 33.35
C SER A 201 -23.27 -27.24 33.61
N LYS A 202 -22.93 -26.95 34.88
CA LYS A 202 -21.83 -27.42 35.71
C LYS A 202 -20.38 -26.99 35.40
N SER A 203 -19.96 -26.00 36.21
CA SER A 203 -18.70 -25.91 36.98
C SER A 203 -17.43 -26.55 36.44
N GLN A 204 -16.45 -25.70 36.09
CA GLN A 204 -15.09 -25.80 36.64
C GLN A 204 -14.29 -24.53 36.35
N THR A 205 -13.78 -23.93 37.40
CA THR A 205 -12.85 -22.81 37.43
C THR A 205 -11.62 -23.09 36.58
N ARG A 206 -11.31 -22.22 35.62
CA ARG A 206 -9.96 -22.06 35.04
C ARG A 206 -9.70 -20.60 34.66
N ASP A 207 -8.50 -20.19 34.97
CA ASP A 207 -7.88 -18.88 34.92
C ASP A 207 -8.17 -18.05 33.66
N VAL A 208 -8.50 -16.78 33.93
CA VAL A 208 -8.67 -15.72 32.93
C VAL A 208 -7.32 -15.07 32.68
N SER A 209 -6.55 -15.62 31.75
CA SER A 209 -5.48 -14.88 31.07
C SER A 209 -5.02 -15.67 29.85
N SER A 210 -5.43 -15.24 28.67
CA SER A 210 -5.04 -15.67 27.34
C SER A 210 -6.23 -16.09 26.45
N SER A 211 -6.99 -15.14 25.96
CA SER A 211 -7.94 -15.43 24.87
C SER A 211 -8.34 -14.14 24.13
N ILE A 212 -7.34 -13.41 23.64
CA ILE A 212 -7.55 -12.46 22.56
C ILE A 212 -6.61 -12.89 21.44
N ALA A 213 -6.98 -13.97 20.79
CA ALA A 213 -6.38 -14.34 19.51
C ALA A 213 -7.26 -15.42 18.90
N ASN A 214 -7.99 -15.11 17.89
CA ASN A 214 -8.48 -15.96 16.81
C ASN A 214 -9.89 -15.58 16.40
N TYR A 215 -10.07 -14.37 15.82
CA TYR A 215 -11.13 -14.22 14.84
C TYR A 215 -10.60 -14.83 13.53
N LYS A 216 -10.72 -16.14 13.45
CA LYS A 216 -10.75 -16.83 12.19
C LYS A 216 -12.03 -16.39 11.50
N LEU A 217 -11.95 -15.60 10.45
CA LEU A 217 -12.95 -15.55 9.41
C LEU A 217 -13.02 -16.97 8.86
N THR A 218 -13.90 -17.80 9.43
CA THR A 218 -14.25 -19.10 8.89
C THR A 218 -15.14 -18.88 7.67
N TYR A 219 -14.54 -18.45 6.56
CA TYR A 219 -15.01 -18.90 5.27
C TYR A 219 -14.58 -20.37 5.19
N ASP A 220 -15.56 -21.27 5.19
CA ASP A 220 -15.38 -22.66 4.81
C ASP A 220 -14.75 -22.68 3.40
N MET A 221 -13.42 -22.65 3.37
CA MET A 221 -12.68 -22.98 2.15
C MET A 221 -12.67 -24.49 2.07
N GLU A 222 -13.67 -25.06 1.39
CA GLU A 222 -13.52 -26.39 0.82
C GLU A 222 -12.20 -26.40 0.05
N ARG A 223 -11.29 -27.24 0.52
CA ARG A 223 -9.99 -27.49 -0.11
C ARG A 223 -10.22 -27.80 -1.59
N PHE A 224 -9.69 -26.94 -2.45
CA PHE A 224 -9.54 -27.27 -3.85
C PHE A 224 -8.57 -28.47 -3.98
N PRO A 225 -9.02 -29.64 -4.49
CA PRO A 225 -8.11 -30.73 -4.80
C PRO A 225 -7.50 -30.49 -6.18
N GLY A 226 -6.69 -29.46 -6.33
CA GLY A 226 -5.95 -29.18 -7.54
C GLY A 226 -4.52 -29.65 -7.41
N LYS A 227 -4.13 -30.75 -8.10
CA LYS A 227 -2.74 -31.10 -8.33
C LYS A 227 -2.11 -30.02 -9.21
N GLY A 228 -1.18 -29.23 -8.65
CA GLY A 228 -0.40 -28.27 -9.41
C GLY A 228 0.44 -28.98 -10.47
N ASN A 229 0.20 -28.70 -11.74
CA ASN A 229 1.07 -29.10 -12.83
C ASN A 229 2.20 -28.07 -12.95
N ARG A 230 3.45 -28.52 -12.76
CA ARG A 230 4.65 -27.77 -13.13
C ARG A 230 4.67 -27.60 -14.64
N LEU A 231 4.62 -26.37 -15.13
CA LEU A 231 5.01 -26.00 -16.48
C LEU A 231 6.52 -25.78 -16.50
N GLY A 232 7.23 -26.62 -17.23
CA GLY A 232 8.62 -26.41 -17.57
C GLY A 232 9.40 -27.68 -17.72
N SER A 233 9.49 -28.19 -18.94
CA SER A 233 10.62 -28.93 -19.51
C SER A 233 10.30 -29.30 -20.95
N ASN A 234 10.76 -28.51 -21.89
CA ASN A 234 11.48 -28.94 -23.11
C ASN A 234 12.13 -27.70 -23.70
#